data_85d022a018c797793b112eba8a7bf5c4
#
_entry.id   85d022a018c797793b112eba8a7bf5c4
#
_cell.length_a   1.000
_cell.length_b   1.000
_cell.length_c   1.000
_cell.angle_alpha   90.00
_cell.angle_beta   90.00
_cell.angle_gamma   90.00
#
_symmetry.space_group_name_H-M   'P 1'
#
loop_
_entity.id
_entity.type
_entity.pdbx_description
1 polymer ?
#
loop_
_entity_poly.entity_id
_entity_poly.type
_entity_poly.pdbx_seq_one_letter_code
_entity_poly.pdbx_strand_id
1 'polypeptide(L)'
;MKTVAIVDYGMGNLHSVSQAVLHVAKGLPWQVVVSSDAAQVRAADRLVLPGQGAMPDCMRELHDSGLQRAVLDAIAAGRPLFGVCVGMQMLLERSEEGPTDGLGLIPGTVRRFHLDGLLQDDGSRYKVPHMGWNTVRQVAHEGAVHPLWAGVAQDAAFYFVHSFYANPSRQSNIAGTTEYGVTFASAVAMDNIFATQFHPEKSAASGVALYRNFLHWNP
;
A
#
# COMPACT_ATOMS: atom_id res chain seq x y z
N MET A 1 24.88 2.97 -7.46
CA MET A 1 23.63 3.78 -7.30
C MET A 1 22.56 2.81 -6.86
N LYS A 2 21.79 3.13 -5.81
CA LYS A 2 20.70 2.28 -5.33
C LYS A 2 19.50 2.34 -6.27
N THR A 3 18.73 1.26 -6.37
CA THR A 3 17.58 1.17 -7.30
C THR A 3 16.27 0.98 -6.55
N VAL A 4 15.27 1.79 -6.91
CA VAL A 4 13.86 1.56 -6.56
C VAL A 4 13.16 1.03 -7.79
N ALA A 5 12.63 -0.19 -7.73
CA ALA A 5 11.82 -0.75 -8.80
C ALA A 5 10.33 -0.60 -8.48
N ILE A 6 9.61 0.03 -9.39
CA ILE A 6 8.15 0.01 -9.41
C ILE A 6 7.76 -1.19 -10.26
N VAL A 7 7.07 -2.15 -9.63
CA VAL A 7 6.75 -3.44 -10.25
C VAL A 7 5.65 -3.23 -11.29
N ASP A 8 5.98 -3.48 -12.56
CA ASP A 8 5.05 -3.39 -13.69
C ASP A 8 4.60 -4.79 -14.11
N TYR A 9 3.49 -5.22 -13.56
CA TYR A 9 2.83 -6.47 -13.90
C TYR A 9 1.54 -6.24 -14.72
N GLY A 10 1.44 -5.08 -15.38
CA GLY A 10 0.30 -4.72 -16.22
C GLY A 10 -0.86 -4.04 -15.48
N MET A 11 -0.79 -3.91 -14.15
CA MET A 11 -1.84 -3.30 -13.33
C MET A 11 -1.29 -2.20 -12.45
N GLY A 12 -2.14 -1.21 -12.13
CA GLY A 12 -1.78 -0.12 -11.24
C GLY A 12 -1.54 1.21 -11.94
N ASN A 13 -1.54 2.30 -11.15
CA ASN A 13 -1.28 3.66 -11.63
C ASN A 13 0.24 3.91 -11.71
N LEU A 14 0.93 3.17 -12.59
CA LEU A 14 2.39 3.20 -12.73
C LEU A 14 2.93 4.60 -12.98
N HIS A 15 2.24 5.38 -13.84
CA HIS A 15 2.71 6.73 -14.19
C HIS A 15 2.73 7.66 -12.96
N SER A 16 1.61 7.79 -12.25
CA SER A 16 1.55 8.69 -11.10
C SER A 16 2.46 8.24 -9.95
N VAL A 17 2.54 6.93 -9.69
CA VAL A 17 3.45 6.37 -8.68
C VAL A 17 4.90 6.63 -9.06
N SER A 18 5.30 6.37 -10.31
CA SER A 18 6.68 6.63 -10.76
C SER A 18 7.05 8.10 -10.68
N GLN A 19 6.15 9.02 -11.08
CA GLN A 19 6.41 10.46 -10.97
C GLN A 19 6.57 10.91 -9.51
N ALA A 20 5.76 10.39 -8.59
CA ALA A 20 5.87 10.71 -7.17
C ALA A 20 7.21 10.20 -6.57
N VAL A 21 7.63 8.98 -6.90
CA VAL A 21 8.91 8.41 -6.44
C VAL A 21 10.09 9.15 -7.09
N LEU A 22 10.03 9.45 -8.40
CA LEU A 22 11.05 10.25 -9.10
C LEU A 22 11.20 11.64 -8.47
N HIS A 23 10.09 12.28 -8.11
CA HIS A 23 10.10 13.60 -7.48
C HIS A 23 10.90 13.59 -6.18
N VAL A 24 10.68 12.61 -5.30
CA VAL A 24 11.40 12.51 -4.02
C VAL A 24 12.82 11.97 -4.15
N ALA A 25 13.13 11.24 -5.21
CA ALA A 25 14.46 10.71 -5.50
C ALA A 25 15.41 11.77 -6.10
N LYS A 26 14.87 12.91 -6.55
CA LYS A 26 15.66 13.97 -7.18
C LYS A 26 16.76 14.50 -6.23
N GLY A 27 18.00 14.44 -6.68
CA GLY A 27 19.16 14.86 -5.90
C GLY A 27 19.66 13.80 -4.88
N LEU A 28 19.04 12.63 -4.83
CA LEU A 28 19.46 11.50 -4.01
C LEU A 28 20.16 10.43 -4.89
N PRO A 29 20.96 9.54 -4.32
CA PRO A 29 21.68 8.50 -5.06
C PRO A 29 20.76 7.31 -5.43
N TRP A 30 19.54 7.59 -5.86
CA TRP A 30 18.53 6.60 -6.24
C TRP A 30 18.26 6.64 -7.74
N GLN A 31 18.22 5.47 -8.37
CA GLN A 31 17.64 5.24 -9.68
C GLN A 31 16.23 4.68 -9.51
N VAL A 32 15.26 5.30 -10.12
CA VAL A 32 13.86 4.83 -10.15
C VAL A 32 13.60 4.18 -11.50
N VAL A 33 13.15 2.94 -11.48
CA VAL A 33 12.82 2.18 -12.70
C VAL A 33 11.40 1.63 -12.59
N VAL A 34 10.64 1.67 -13.68
CA VAL A 34 9.41 0.90 -13.86
C VAL A 34 9.83 -0.36 -14.60
N SER A 35 9.60 -1.53 -14.03
CA SER A 35 10.17 -2.74 -14.56
C SER A 35 9.21 -3.92 -14.55
N SER A 36 9.12 -4.58 -15.72
CA SER A 36 8.49 -5.89 -15.93
C SER A 36 9.53 -7.02 -16.01
N ASP A 37 10.81 -6.72 -15.79
CA ASP A 37 11.89 -7.70 -15.77
C ASP A 37 12.08 -8.28 -14.36
N ALA A 38 11.85 -9.59 -14.21
CA ALA A 38 11.97 -10.30 -12.94
C ALA A 38 13.39 -10.24 -12.35
N ALA A 39 14.44 -10.19 -13.17
CA ALA A 39 15.81 -10.06 -12.68
C ALA A 39 16.06 -8.66 -12.10
N GLN A 40 15.56 -7.63 -12.76
CA GLN A 40 15.62 -6.25 -12.28
C GLN A 40 14.83 -6.05 -10.97
N VAL A 41 13.61 -6.59 -10.90
CA VAL A 41 12.76 -6.53 -9.69
C VAL A 41 13.47 -7.23 -8.51
N ARG A 42 14.01 -8.43 -8.73
CA ARG A 42 14.72 -9.20 -7.70
C ARG A 42 15.99 -8.50 -7.21
N ALA A 43 16.71 -7.82 -8.10
CA ALA A 43 17.97 -7.15 -7.79
C ALA A 43 17.81 -5.75 -7.18
N ALA A 44 16.61 -5.16 -7.21
CA ALA A 44 16.35 -3.82 -6.72
C ALA A 44 16.60 -3.71 -5.20
N ASP A 45 17.07 -2.54 -4.76
CA ASP A 45 17.28 -2.26 -3.34
C ASP A 45 15.98 -2.00 -2.60
N ARG A 46 14.92 -1.56 -3.32
CA ARG A 46 13.57 -1.29 -2.80
C ARG A 46 12.52 -1.60 -3.86
N LEU A 47 11.35 -1.99 -3.44
CA LEU A 47 10.21 -2.26 -4.32
C LEU A 47 9.03 -1.37 -3.99
N VAL A 48 8.34 -0.88 -5.02
CA VAL A 48 6.99 -0.34 -4.91
C VAL A 48 6.06 -1.28 -5.67
N LEU A 49 5.05 -1.81 -4.98
CA LEU A 49 4.03 -2.68 -5.54
C LEU A 49 2.71 -1.91 -5.66
N PRO A 50 2.43 -1.26 -6.78
CA PRO A 50 1.14 -0.63 -7.01
C PRO A 50 0.08 -1.70 -7.30
N GLY A 51 -1.19 -1.33 -7.15
CA GLY A 51 -2.30 -2.16 -7.60
C GLY A 51 -3.54 -1.30 -7.82
N GLN A 52 -4.32 -1.62 -8.85
CA GLN A 52 -5.57 -0.93 -9.19
C GLN A 52 -6.54 -1.91 -9.82
N GLY A 53 -7.84 -1.67 -9.62
CA GLY A 53 -8.89 -2.57 -10.09
C GLY A 53 -9.22 -3.64 -9.06
N ALA A 54 -9.59 -4.82 -9.50
CA ALA A 54 -9.96 -5.93 -8.63
C ALA A 54 -8.74 -6.75 -8.20
N MET A 55 -8.71 -7.19 -6.94
CA MET A 55 -7.61 -7.99 -6.41
C MET A 55 -7.41 -9.32 -7.17
N PRO A 56 -8.46 -10.06 -7.61
CA PRO A 56 -8.29 -11.25 -8.44
C PRO A 56 -7.49 -11.01 -9.72
N ASP A 57 -7.76 -9.89 -10.39
CA ASP A 57 -7.06 -9.52 -11.62
C ASP A 57 -5.59 -9.17 -11.32
N CYS A 58 -5.34 -8.39 -10.28
CA CYS A 58 -3.98 -8.04 -9.87
C CYS A 58 -3.16 -9.29 -9.52
N MET A 59 -3.72 -10.23 -8.76
CA MET A 59 -3.03 -11.49 -8.41
C MET A 59 -2.76 -12.35 -9.63
N ARG A 60 -3.71 -12.47 -10.55
CA ARG A 60 -3.53 -13.20 -11.81
C ARG A 60 -2.41 -12.60 -12.65
N GLU A 61 -2.46 -11.29 -12.90
CA GLU A 61 -1.45 -10.62 -13.72
C GLU A 61 -0.06 -10.68 -13.08
N LEU A 62 0.04 -10.53 -11.73
CA LEU A 62 1.30 -10.68 -11.01
C LEU A 62 1.88 -12.09 -11.15
N HIS A 63 1.02 -13.13 -11.12
CA HIS A 63 1.41 -14.51 -11.34
C HIS A 63 1.85 -14.75 -12.79
N ASP A 64 1.01 -14.36 -13.75
CA ASP A 64 1.19 -14.67 -15.17
C ASP A 64 2.38 -13.91 -15.80
N SER A 65 2.68 -12.72 -15.28
CA SER A 65 3.92 -11.99 -15.63
C SER A 65 5.20 -12.66 -15.13
N GLY A 66 5.11 -13.63 -14.20
CA GLY A 66 6.26 -14.24 -13.53
C GLY A 66 6.92 -13.34 -12.45
N LEU A 67 6.37 -12.15 -12.20
CA LEU A 67 6.95 -11.21 -11.23
C LEU A 67 6.64 -11.56 -9.78
N GLN A 68 5.62 -12.37 -9.51
CA GLN A 68 5.28 -12.80 -8.15
C GLN A 68 6.48 -13.38 -7.42
N ARG A 69 7.19 -14.32 -8.06
CA ARG A 69 8.37 -14.95 -7.46
C ARG A 69 9.50 -13.94 -7.22
N ALA A 70 9.72 -13.01 -8.14
CA ALA A 70 10.77 -11.99 -8.01
C ALA A 70 10.49 -11.04 -6.84
N VAL A 71 9.22 -10.64 -6.65
CA VAL A 71 8.78 -9.82 -5.51
C VAL A 71 8.98 -10.57 -4.20
N LEU A 72 8.54 -11.82 -4.11
CA LEU A 72 8.71 -12.66 -2.91
C LEU A 72 10.19 -12.88 -2.56
N ASP A 73 11.04 -13.16 -3.56
CA ASP A 73 12.48 -13.34 -3.35
C ASP A 73 13.14 -12.05 -2.84
N ALA A 74 12.78 -10.89 -3.37
CA ALA A 74 13.30 -9.60 -2.91
C ALA A 74 12.88 -9.30 -1.46
N ILE A 75 11.62 -9.54 -1.10
CA ILE A 75 11.12 -9.37 0.27
C ILE A 75 11.87 -10.32 1.22
N ALA A 76 11.99 -11.59 0.86
CA ALA A 76 12.71 -12.59 1.66
C ALA A 76 14.22 -12.24 1.83
N ALA A 77 14.81 -11.51 0.90
CA ALA A 77 16.15 -10.96 0.99
C ALA A 77 16.24 -9.68 1.84
N GLY A 78 15.15 -9.27 2.52
CA GLY A 78 15.11 -8.08 3.37
C GLY A 78 14.95 -6.76 2.61
N ARG A 79 14.61 -6.79 1.32
CA ARG A 79 14.42 -5.55 0.54
C ARG A 79 13.12 -4.87 0.97
N PRO A 80 13.15 -3.56 1.33
CA PRO A 80 11.95 -2.83 1.71
C PRO A 80 10.92 -2.79 0.57
N LEU A 81 9.66 -3.07 0.90
CA LEU A 81 8.53 -3.01 -0.02
C LEU A 81 7.51 -1.98 0.44
N PHE A 82 7.03 -1.16 -0.49
CA PHE A 82 5.90 -0.25 -0.31
C PHE A 82 4.72 -0.69 -1.19
N GLY A 83 3.64 -1.19 -0.56
CA GLY A 83 2.40 -1.56 -1.25
C GLY A 83 1.42 -0.38 -1.34
N VAL A 84 0.73 -0.22 -2.49
CA VAL A 84 -0.24 0.88 -2.72
C VAL A 84 -1.58 0.33 -3.14
N CYS A 85 -2.63 0.68 -2.42
CA CYS A 85 -4.04 0.34 -2.67
C CYS A 85 -4.25 -1.18 -2.78
N VAL A 86 -4.60 -1.72 -3.96
CA VAL A 86 -4.70 -3.18 -4.15
C VAL A 86 -3.36 -3.87 -3.89
N GLY A 87 -2.22 -3.19 -4.13
CA GLY A 87 -0.90 -3.71 -3.77
C GLY A 87 -0.75 -3.99 -2.25
N MET A 88 -1.42 -3.23 -1.38
CA MET A 88 -1.53 -3.57 0.05
C MET A 88 -2.41 -4.80 0.27
N GLN A 89 -3.54 -4.88 -0.41
CA GLN A 89 -4.49 -5.99 -0.25
C GLN A 89 -3.88 -7.32 -0.66
N MET A 90 -3.09 -7.33 -1.73
CA MET A 90 -2.38 -8.52 -2.23
C MET A 90 -1.40 -9.12 -1.21
N LEU A 91 -0.94 -8.35 -0.22
CA LEU A 91 -0.02 -8.85 0.82
C LEU A 91 -0.71 -9.75 1.85
N LEU A 92 -2.04 -9.69 1.98
CA LEU A 92 -2.81 -10.48 2.93
C LEU A 92 -2.97 -11.92 2.44
N GLU A 93 -3.57 -12.78 3.29
CA GLU A 93 -3.76 -14.20 2.99
C GLU A 93 -4.87 -14.44 1.98
N ARG A 94 -5.97 -13.66 2.07
CA ARG A 94 -7.20 -13.94 1.32
C ARG A 94 -8.06 -12.69 1.17
N SER A 95 -8.85 -12.64 0.09
CA SER A 95 -9.85 -11.59 -0.16
C SER A 95 -11.25 -12.15 -0.34
N GLU A 96 -12.25 -11.39 0.12
CA GLU A 96 -13.67 -11.60 -0.20
C GLU A 96 -13.99 -11.18 -1.64
N GLU A 97 -13.13 -10.42 -2.29
CA GLU A 97 -13.27 -10.04 -3.69
C GLU A 97 -12.95 -11.23 -4.58
N GLY A 98 -14.01 -11.89 -5.11
CA GLY A 98 -13.89 -13.06 -5.97
C GLY A 98 -13.05 -14.18 -5.33
N PRO A 99 -13.44 -14.73 -4.18
CA PRO A 99 -12.62 -15.51 -3.23
C PRO A 99 -11.20 -15.80 -3.74
N THR A 100 -10.28 -14.87 -3.46
CA THR A 100 -8.93 -14.86 -4.04
C THR A 100 -7.89 -15.01 -2.95
N ASP A 101 -6.92 -15.90 -3.15
CA ASP A 101 -5.75 -15.99 -2.30
C ASP A 101 -4.77 -14.85 -2.62
N GLY A 102 -4.20 -14.24 -1.56
CA GLY A 102 -3.14 -13.24 -1.68
C GLY A 102 -1.75 -13.84 -1.57
N LEU A 103 -0.75 -13.00 -1.33
CA LEU A 103 0.64 -13.43 -1.16
C LEU A 103 0.92 -14.07 0.21
N GLY A 104 -0.01 -13.93 1.17
CA GLY A 104 0.10 -14.53 2.50
C GLY A 104 1.26 -14.00 3.35
N LEU A 105 1.75 -12.80 3.07
CA LEU A 105 2.87 -12.18 3.79
C LEU A 105 2.42 -11.57 5.12
N ILE A 106 1.23 -10.96 5.14
CA ILE A 106 0.63 -10.35 6.33
C ILE A 106 -0.60 -11.17 6.73
N PRO A 107 -0.65 -11.76 7.94
CA PRO A 107 -1.81 -12.52 8.38
C PRO A 107 -3.08 -11.69 8.44
N GLY A 108 -4.16 -12.19 7.83
CA GLY A 108 -5.44 -11.51 7.79
C GLY A 108 -6.13 -11.60 6.44
N THR A 109 -7.26 -10.92 6.31
CA THR A 109 -8.12 -10.99 5.13
C THR A 109 -8.47 -9.61 4.62
N VAL A 110 -8.82 -9.53 3.33
CA VAL A 110 -9.41 -8.35 2.72
C VAL A 110 -10.93 -8.50 2.76
N ARG A 111 -11.63 -7.50 3.29
CA ARG A 111 -13.07 -7.49 3.48
C ARG A 111 -13.77 -6.43 2.65
N ARG A 112 -15.00 -6.69 2.26
CA ARG A 112 -15.87 -5.70 1.62
C ARG A 112 -16.47 -4.77 2.66
N PHE A 113 -16.69 -3.50 2.31
CA PHE A 113 -17.54 -2.60 3.09
C PHE A 113 -19.00 -3.05 3.05
N HIS A 114 -19.59 -3.24 4.23
CA HIS A 114 -21.01 -3.47 4.45
C HIS A 114 -21.58 -2.29 5.23
N LEU A 115 -21.99 -1.24 4.52
CA LEU A 115 -22.41 0.05 5.09
C LEU A 115 -23.89 0.34 4.87
N ASP A 116 -24.66 -0.68 4.47
CA ASP A 116 -26.08 -0.55 4.18
C ASP A 116 -26.86 -0.08 5.43
N GLY A 117 -27.59 1.01 5.26
CA GLY A 117 -28.37 1.62 6.34
C GLY A 117 -27.58 2.54 7.29
N LEU A 118 -26.26 2.62 7.18
CA LEU A 118 -25.46 3.56 7.97
C LEU A 118 -25.53 4.96 7.37
N LEU A 119 -25.61 5.96 8.27
CA LEU A 119 -25.63 7.38 7.92
C LEU A 119 -24.37 8.05 8.43
N GLN A 120 -23.87 9.02 7.67
CA GLN A 120 -22.82 9.95 8.08
C GLN A 120 -23.41 11.01 9.04
N ASP A 121 -22.57 11.80 9.70
CA ASP A 121 -22.97 12.83 10.67
C ASP A 121 -23.89 13.90 10.03
N ASP A 122 -23.76 14.15 8.72
CA ASP A 122 -24.60 15.06 7.96
C ASP A 122 -25.95 14.45 7.50
N GLY A 123 -26.23 13.19 7.88
CA GLY A 123 -27.41 12.43 7.50
C GLY A 123 -27.35 11.80 6.12
N SER A 124 -26.28 11.98 5.36
CA SER A 124 -26.09 11.31 4.08
C SER A 124 -25.72 9.83 4.27
N ARG A 125 -25.97 9.00 3.25
CA ARG A 125 -25.58 7.58 3.28
C ARG A 125 -24.10 7.41 2.95
N TYR A 126 -23.45 6.49 3.64
CA TYR A 126 -22.15 6.01 3.18
C TYR A 126 -22.28 5.37 1.79
N LYS A 127 -21.29 5.63 0.95
CA LYS A 127 -21.22 5.07 -0.41
C LYS A 127 -20.08 4.06 -0.52
N VAL A 128 -20.28 3.03 -1.32
CA VAL A 128 -19.23 2.10 -1.72
C VAL A 128 -19.08 2.23 -3.24
N PRO A 129 -17.87 2.56 -3.73
CA PRO A 129 -16.60 2.66 -3.03
C PRO A 129 -16.49 3.89 -2.09
N HIS A 130 -15.68 3.75 -1.02
CA HIS A 130 -15.11 4.88 -0.30
C HIS A 130 -14.21 5.65 -1.24
N MET A 131 -14.62 6.86 -1.63
CA MET A 131 -13.91 7.69 -2.59
C MET A 131 -13.80 9.12 -2.09
N GLY A 132 -12.58 9.63 -2.01
CA GLY A 132 -12.30 11.00 -1.58
C GLY A 132 -11.22 11.10 -0.52
N TRP A 133 -11.10 12.29 0.07
CA TRP A 133 -10.17 12.56 1.14
C TRP A 133 -10.74 12.10 2.48
N ASN A 134 -9.90 11.42 3.26
CA ASN A 134 -10.23 11.00 4.62
C ASN A 134 -8.97 11.01 5.47
N THR A 135 -9.12 11.09 6.79
CA THR A 135 -8.02 11.17 7.73
C THR A 135 -7.46 9.80 8.07
N VAL A 136 -6.15 9.75 8.32
CA VAL A 136 -5.45 8.56 8.78
C VAL A 136 -4.89 8.81 10.16
N ARG A 137 -5.34 8.02 11.14
CA ARG A 137 -4.78 7.97 12.47
C ARG A 137 -3.60 7.01 12.49
N GLN A 138 -2.41 7.52 12.75
CA GLN A 138 -1.21 6.70 12.89
C GLN A 138 -1.31 5.85 14.16
N VAL A 139 -0.98 4.57 14.06
CA VAL A 139 -1.02 3.63 15.18
C VAL A 139 0.41 3.45 15.72
N ALA A 140 0.57 3.68 17.03
CA ALA A 140 1.83 3.44 17.71
C ALA A 140 1.87 2.02 18.27
N HIS A 141 3.02 1.38 18.14
CA HIS A 141 3.35 0.12 18.79
C HIS A 141 4.57 0.35 19.70
N GLU A 142 4.49 -0.14 20.93
CA GLU A 142 5.56 0.05 21.94
C GLU A 142 5.95 1.55 22.14
N GLY A 143 4.96 2.44 21.98
CA GLY A 143 5.14 3.88 22.16
C GLY A 143 5.68 4.65 20.95
N ALA A 144 5.94 3.99 19.80
CA ALA A 144 6.43 4.62 18.59
C ALA A 144 5.54 4.33 17.37
N VAL A 145 5.36 5.32 16.50
CA VAL A 145 4.77 5.13 15.19
C VAL A 145 5.81 4.62 14.19
N HIS A 146 5.35 3.97 13.13
CA HIS A 146 6.26 3.47 12.10
C HIS A 146 7.10 4.61 11.48
N PRO A 147 8.41 4.40 11.17
CA PRO A 147 9.30 5.45 10.65
C PRO A 147 8.80 6.15 9.38
N LEU A 148 7.99 5.49 8.56
CA LEU A 148 7.41 6.11 7.38
C LEU A 148 6.47 7.28 7.69
N TRP A 149 5.97 7.39 8.92
CA TRP A 149 5.14 8.52 9.36
C TRP A 149 5.95 9.77 9.76
N ALA A 150 7.28 9.71 9.73
CA ALA A 150 8.12 10.85 10.12
C ALA A 150 7.73 12.13 9.35
N GLY A 151 7.42 13.20 10.08
CA GLY A 151 7.01 14.49 9.50
C GLY A 151 5.60 14.53 8.91
N VAL A 152 4.82 13.45 9.03
CA VAL A 152 3.39 13.43 8.69
C VAL A 152 2.58 13.70 9.94
N ALA A 153 1.69 14.68 9.88
CA ALA A 153 0.85 15.01 11.04
C ALA A 153 -0.10 13.85 11.39
N GLN A 154 -0.41 13.71 12.67
CA GLN A 154 -1.49 12.81 13.11
C GLN A 154 -2.82 13.27 12.50
N ASP A 155 -3.64 12.31 12.10
CA ASP A 155 -4.90 12.56 11.41
C ASP A 155 -4.77 13.37 10.11
N ALA A 156 -3.61 13.28 9.43
CA ALA A 156 -3.43 13.88 8.10
C ALA A 156 -4.39 13.25 7.09
N ALA A 157 -4.86 14.07 6.14
CA ALA A 157 -5.77 13.62 5.09
C ALA A 157 -5.01 12.97 3.93
N PHE A 158 -5.59 11.86 3.41
CA PHE A 158 -5.13 11.12 2.24
C PHE A 158 -6.29 10.81 1.30
N TYR A 159 -5.98 10.52 0.05
CA TYR A 159 -6.98 10.20 -0.97
C TYR A 159 -7.22 8.70 -1.08
N PHE A 160 -8.48 8.30 -0.95
CA PHE A 160 -8.95 6.91 -1.02
C PHE A 160 -9.84 6.68 -2.25
N VAL A 161 -9.80 5.47 -2.79
CA VAL A 161 -10.80 4.95 -3.74
C VAL A 161 -10.78 3.42 -3.67
N HIS A 162 -11.68 2.83 -2.86
CA HIS A 162 -11.72 1.38 -2.65
C HIS A 162 -13.08 0.91 -2.12
N SER A 163 -13.44 -0.34 -2.47
CA SER A 163 -14.65 -1.04 -1.98
C SER A 163 -14.32 -2.11 -0.95
N PHE A 164 -13.06 -2.49 -0.86
CA PHE A 164 -12.54 -3.50 0.05
C PHE A 164 -11.41 -2.92 0.88
N TYR A 165 -11.17 -3.47 2.07
CA TYR A 165 -10.14 -3.00 2.99
C TYR A 165 -9.42 -4.16 3.67
N ALA A 166 -8.18 -3.94 4.06
CA ALA A 166 -7.38 -4.90 4.81
C ALA A 166 -7.89 -5.03 6.25
N ASN A 167 -8.00 -6.28 6.72
CA ASN A 167 -8.33 -6.65 8.08
C ASN A 167 -7.25 -7.59 8.62
N PRO A 168 -6.09 -7.06 9.05
CA PRO A 168 -5.02 -7.86 9.64
C PRO A 168 -5.50 -8.59 10.88
N SER A 169 -5.08 -9.85 11.07
CA SER A 169 -5.42 -10.63 12.25
C SER A 169 -4.61 -10.25 13.49
N ARG A 170 -3.49 -9.52 13.30
CA ARG A 170 -2.63 -9.03 14.39
C ARG A 170 -2.68 -7.51 14.44
N GLN A 171 -3.01 -6.96 15.60
CA GLN A 171 -3.01 -5.50 15.82
C GLN A 171 -1.64 -4.87 15.57
N SER A 172 -0.55 -5.60 15.86
CA SER A 172 0.83 -5.15 15.61
C SER A 172 1.13 -4.90 14.12
N ASN A 173 0.32 -5.44 13.20
CA ASN A 173 0.49 -5.16 11.78
C ASN A 173 -0.27 -3.92 11.29
N ILE A 174 -1.07 -3.26 12.15
CA ILE A 174 -1.81 -2.05 11.78
C ILE A 174 -0.94 -0.83 12.05
N ALA A 175 -0.51 -0.14 11.00
CA ALA A 175 0.30 1.07 11.09
C ALA A 175 -0.53 2.37 11.00
N GLY A 176 -1.76 2.28 10.54
CA GLY A 176 -2.70 3.40 10.46
C GLY A 176 -4.14 2.93 10.33
N THR A 177 -5.08 3.70 10.88
CA THR A 177 -6.51 3.44 10.80
C THR A 177 -7.27 4.63 10.25
N THR A 178 -8.45 4.36 9.69
CA THR A 178 -9.37 5.36 9.16
C THR A 178 -10.80 4.95 9.51
N GLU A 179 -11.65 5.95 9.78
CA GLU A 179 -13.07 5.79 10.03
C GLU A 179 -13.86 6.03 8.75
N TYR A 180 -14.69 5.06 8.34
CA TYR A 180 -15.65 5.20 7.26
C TYR A 180 -16.84 4.27 7.49
N GLY A 181 -17.70 4.64 8.42
CA GLY A 181 -18.79 3.78 8.91
C GLY A 181 -18.31 2.58 9.72
N VAL A 182 -17.09 2.16 9.52
CA VAL A 182 -16.32 1.20 10.32
C VAL A 182 -14.88 1.70 10.43
N THR A 183 -14.21 1.33 11.51
CA THR A 183 -12.75 1.53 11.61
C THR A 183 -12.05 0.43 10.80
N PHE A 184 -11.16 0.80 9.89
CA PHE A 184 -10.40 -0.16 9.10
C PHE A 184 -8.90 0.18 9.08
N ALA A 185 -8.05 -0.82 8.81
CA ALA A 185 -6.63 -0.62 8.63
C ALA A 185 -6.38 0.10 7.29
N SER A 186 -5.95 1.35 7.34
CA SER A 186 -5.59 2.17 6.19
C SER A 186 -4.09 2.15 5.87
N ALA A 187 -3.27 1.67 6.81
CA ALA A 187 -1.87 1.31 6.58
C ALA A 187 -1.50 0.07 7.40
N VAL A 188 -0.65 -0.77 6.83
CA VAL A 188 -0.11 -1.97 7.48
C VAL A 188 1.40 -1.98 7.40
N ALA A 189 2.04 -2.62 8.39
CA ALA A 189 3.48 -2.82 8.41
C ALA A 189 3.84 -4.17 9.02
N MET A 190 4.88 -4.79 8.51
CA MET A 190 5.51 -5.98 9.08
C MET A 190 6.93 -6.13 8.52
N ASP A 191 7.91 -6.22 9.40
CA ASP A 191 9.32 -6.36 9.03
C ASP A 191 9.77 -5.29 8.02
N ASN A 192 10.13 -5.69 6.80
CA ASN A 192 10.53 -4.82 5.69
C ASN A 192 9.36 -4.42 4.76
N ILE A 193 8.12 -4.59 5.19
CA ILE A 193 6.92 -4.25 4.43
C ILE A 193 6.20 -3.08 5.08
N PHE A 194 5.84 -2.07 4.28
CA PHE A 194 4.86 -1.04 4.62
C PHE A 194 3.89 -0.88 3.46
N ALA A 195 2.60 -0.76 3.73
CA ALA A 195 1.64 -0.59 2.67
C ALA A 195 0.44 0.27 3.10
N THR A 196 -0.18 0.94 2.13
CA THR A 196 -1.30 1.87 2.35
C THR A 196 -2.49 1.53 1.48
N GLN A 197 -3.71 1.70 2.03
CA GLN A 197 -4.95 1.59 1.26
C GLN A 197 -5.21 2.84 0.41
N PHE A 198 -4.78 3.98 0.89
CA PHE A 198 -4.85 5.24 0.17
C PHE A 198 -3.74 5.35 -0.89
N HIS A 199 -3.87 6.36 -1.73
CA HIS A 199 -2.93 6.67 -2.80
C HIS A 199 -1.98 7.81 -2.40
N PRO A 200 -0.74 7.53 -1.94
CA PRO A 200 0.21 8.58 -1.59
C PRO A 200 0.51 9.51 -2.75
N GLU A 201 0.56 9.00 -3.99
CA GLU A 201 0.80 9.77 -5.22
C GLU A 201 -0.32 10.76 -5.55
N LYS A 202 -1.48 10.65 -4.86
CA LYS A 202 -2.63 11.57 -4.97
C LYS A 202 -2.88 12.37 -3.69
N SER A 203 -2.00 12.25 -2.69
CA SER A 203 -2.21 12.76 -1.34
C SER A 203 -1.30 13.95 -0.98
N ALA A 204 -0.97 14.78 -1.97
CA ALA A 204 -0.22 16.03 -1.81
C ALA A 204 1.05 15.86 -0.95
N ALA A 205 1.34 16.81 -0.05
CA ALA A 205 2.56 16.83 0.75
C ALA A 205 2.72 15.61 1.67
N SER A 206 1.62 15.12 2.28
CA SER A 206 1.64 13.96 3.16
C SER A 206 2.03 12.67 2.42
N GLY A 207 1.52 12.50 1.20
CA GLY A 207 1.88 11.36 0.36
C GLY A 207 3.34 11.42 -0.13
N VAL A 208 3.81 12.62 -0.51
CA VAL A 208 5.21 12.86 -0.88
C VAL A 208 6.15 12.54 0.29
N ALA A 209 5.77 12.90 1.52
CA ALA A 209 6.55 12.59 2.72
C ALA A 209 6.72 11.08 2.92
N LEU A 210 5.65 10.27 2.71
CA LEU A 210 5.74 8.81 2.83
C LEU A 210 6.73 8.21 1.84
N TYR A 211 6.72 8.62 0.56
CA TYR A 211 7.69 8.14 -0.42
C TYR A 211 9.12 8.59 -0.09
N ARG A 212 9.30 9.83 0.39
CA ARG A 212 10.62 10.30 0.85
C ARG A 212 11.13 9.45 2.01
N ASN A 213 10.28 9.20 3.02
CA ASN A 213 10.64 8.38 4.17
C ASN A 213 10.96 6.94 3.75
N PHE A 214 10.20 6.39 2.80
CA PHE A 214 10.48 5.07 2.24
C PHE A 214 11.87 4.96 1.60
N LEU A 215 12.35 6.00 0.90
CA LEU A 215 13.71 6.00 0.34
C LEU A 215 14.81 5.99 1.42
N HIS A 216 14.52 6.43 2.63
CA HIS A 216 15.47 6.48 3.74
C HIS A 216 15.28 5.35 4.77
N TRP A 217 14.14 4.66 4.72
CA TRP A 217 13.82 3.61 5.68
C TRP A 217 14.72 2.39 5.48
N ASN A 218 15.35 1.93 6.57
CA ASN A 218 16.14 0.70 6.62
C ASN A 218 15.57 -0.12 7.80
N PRO A 219 14.70 -1.10 7.52
CA PRO A 219 14.09 -1.99 8.51
C PRO A 219 15.11 -2.93 9.15
#